data_d6d2117a46f67b59fee1e4c042c78d04
#
_entry.id   d6d2117a46f67b59fee1e4c042c78d04
#
_cell.length_a   1.000
_cell.length_b   1.000
_cell.length_c   1.000
_cell.angle_alpha   90.00
_cell.angle_beta   90.00
_cell.angle_gamma   90.00
#
_symmetry.space_group_name_H-M   'P 1'
#
loop_
_entity.id
_entity.type
_entity.pdbx_description
1 polymer ?
#
loop_
_entity_poly.entity_id
_entity_poly.type
_entity_poly.pdbx_seq_one_letter_code
_entity_poly.pdbx_strand_id
1 'polypeptide(L)'
;MAISPHRATEMKPKAVEVVERFWGLMATNDFRSVGSVLSDDFVLDWPQSDERIRGRDNYSAMNEQYPAHGRWRFIVNRIVGNDNEAVSDVSVTDGVQQARAVSFFTVRDGKIVNMVEYWPDKFTAQENRKHLVEKIGP
;
A
#
# COMPACT_ATOMS: atom_id res chain seq x y z
N MET A 1 -15.89 -32.10 20.60
CA MET A 1 -16.00 -30.68 20.46
C MET A 1 -15.55 -30.22 19.08
N ALA A 2 -16.38 -29.44 18.44
CA ALA A 2 -16.07 -28.95 17.13
C ALA A 2 -14.87 -28.02 17.16
N ILE A 3 -14.04 -28.08 16.14
CA ILE A 3 -12.98 -27.11 15.94
C ILE A 3 -13.65 -25.76 15.77
N SER A 4 -13.17 -24.79 16.49
CA SER A 4 -13.69 -23.46 16.38
C SER A 4 -13.55 -22.95 14.94
N PRO A 5 -14.66 -22.56 14.27
CA PRO A 5 -14.57 -21.93 12.96
C PRO A 5 -13.72 -20.66 12.97
N HIS A 6 -13.67 -20.04 14.12
CA HIS A 6 -12.85 -18.87 14.37
C HIS A 6 -11.38 -19.12 14.05
N ARG A 7 -10.87 -20.29 14.40
CA ARG A 7 -9.46 -20.62 14.16
C ARG A 7 -9.13 -20.65 12.67
N ALA A 8 -10.03 -21.16 11.85
CA ALA A 8 -9.82 -21.17 10.39
C ALA A 8 -9.88 -19.76 9.81
N THR A 9 -10.77 -18.90 10.37
CA THR A 9 -10.90 -17.52 9.89
C THR A 9 -9.75 -16.61 10.34
N GLU A 10 -8.99 -17.03 11.36
CA GLU A 10 -7.81 -16.30 11.81
C GLU A 10 -6.59 -16.50 10.91
N MET A 11 -6.62 -17.56 10.11
CA MET A 11 -5.52 -17.83 9.20
C MET A 11 -5.60 -16.90 8.00
N LYS A 12 -4.69 -15.94 7.97
CA LYS A 12 -4.63 -15.00 6.88
C LYS A 12 -3.90 -15.58 5.67
N PRO A 13 -4.29 -15.20 4.45
CA PRO A 13 -3.50 -15.52 3.27
C PRO A 13 -2.08 -14.98 3.40
N LYS A 14 -1.11 -15.69 2.84
CA LYS A 14 0.31 -15.35 3.00
C LYS A 14 0.66 -13.97 2.48
N ALA A 15 0.12 -13.59 1.32
CA ALA A 15 0.40 -12.26 0.76
C ALA A 15 -0.18 -11.16 1.65
N VAL A 16 -1.35 -11.38 2.25
CA VAL A 16 -1.95 -10.41 3.18
C VAL A 16 -1.04 -10.19 4.39
N GLU A 17 -0.50 -11.26 4.97
CA GLU A 17 0.42 -11.14 6.10
C GLU A 17 1.69 -10.34 5.75
N VAL A 18 2.26 -10.61 4.57
CA VAL A 18 3.46 -9.90 4.11
C VAL A 18 3.17 -8.42 3.91
N VAL A 19 2.02 -8.09 3.32
CA VAL A 19 1.62 -6.70 3.07
C VAL A 19 1.31 -5.97 4.37
N GLU A 20 0.69 -6.62 5.35
CA GLU A 20 0.52 -6.04 6.68
C GLU A 20 1.86 -5.70 7.32
N ARG A 21 2.83 -6.60 7.20
CA ARG A 21 4.16 -6.38 7.72
C ARG A 21 4.87 -5.25 6.98
N PHE A 22 4.70 -5.17 5.66
CA PHE A 22 5.23 -4.07 4.85
C PHE A 22 4.76 -2.71 5.39
N TRP A 23 3.46 -2.54 5.58
CA TRP A 23 2.92 -1.27 6.08
C TRP A 23 3.32 -1.00 7.53
N GLY A 24 3.46 -2.05 8.35
CA GLY A 24 3.98 -1.91 9.70
C GLY A 24 5.41 -1.37 9.72
N LEU A 25 6.25 -1.84 8.80
CA LEU A 25 7.62 -1.35 8.67
C LEU A 25 7.65 0.07 8.09
N MET A 26 6.81 0.37 7.10
CA MET A 26 6.67 1.73 6.59
C MET A 26 6.30 2.72 7.71
N ALA A 27 5.40 2.31 8.59
CA ALA A 27 4.94 3.15 9.69
C ALA A 27 6.04 3.55 10.67
N THR A 28 7.12 2.80 10.74
CA THR A 28 8.28 3.17 11.57
C THR A 28 9.05 4.36 11.02
N ASN A 29 8.87 4.69 9.76
CA ASN A 29 9.66 5.66 9.00
C ASN A 29 11.13 5.28 8.86
N ASP A 30 11.52 4.10 9.31
CA ASP A 30 12.81 3.49 8.98
C ASP A 30 12.64 2.73 7.66
N PHE A 31 12.75 3.45 6.54
CA PHE A 31 12.41 2.90 5.23
C PHE A 31 13.42 1.84 4.75
N ARG A 32 14.62 1.82 5.31
CA ARG A 32 15.59 0.76 5.04
C ARG A 32 15.11 -0.59 5.59
N SER A 33 14.38 -0.58 6.70
CA SER A 33 13.85 -1.81 7.30
C SER A 33 12.86 -2.54 6.40
N VAL A 34 12.20 -1.81 5.50
CA VAL A 34 11.22 -2.37 4.56
C VAL A 34 11.87 -3.37 3.62
N GLY A 35 13.16 -3.23 3.34
CA GLY A 35 13.91 -4.14 2.49
C GLY A 35 13.84 -5.61 2.94
N SER A 36 13.57 -5.84 4.23
CA SER A 36 13.46 -7.21 4.76
C SER A 36 12.27 -7.99 4.20
N VAL A 37 11.26 -7.33 3.66
CA VAL A 37 10.09 -7.97 3.04
C VAL A 37 10.08 -7.85 1.52
N LEU A 38 11.10 -7.25 0.93
CA LEU A 38 11.23 -7.10 -0.51
C LEU A 38 12.23 -8.13 -1.07
N SER A 39 11.94 -8.69 -2.23
CA SER A 39 12.86 -9.60 -2.90
C SER A 39 14.07 -8.84 -3.49
N ASP A 40 15.14 -9.59 -3.82
CA ASP A 40 16.35 -8.98 -4.42
C ASP A 40 16.05 -8.29 -5.75
N ASP A 41 15.09 -8.83 -6.50
CA ASP A 41 14.71 -8.34 -7.82
C ASP A 41 13.42 -7.51 -7.79
N PHE A 42 13.07 -6.97 -6.62
CA PHE A 42 11.87 -6.16 -6.43
C PHE A 42 11.77 -5.00 -7.43
N VAL A 43 10.57 -4.77 -7.94
CA VAL A 43 10.25 -3.59 -8.73
C VAL A 43 8.92 -3.00 -8.27
N LEU A 44 8.84 -1.67 -8.33
CA LEU A 44 7.60 -0.92 -8.12
C LEU A 44 7.32 -0.11 -9.38
N ASP A 45 6.11 -0.22 -9.90
CA ASP A 45 5.65 0.56 -11.05
C ASP A 45 4.64 1.61 -10.59
N TRP A 46 4.82 2.84 -11.04
CA TRP A 46 3.84 3.91 -10.93
C TRP A 46 3.30 4.24 -12.32
N PRO A 47 2.19 3.59 -12.74
CA PRO A 47 1.66 3.80 -14.10
C PRO A 47 1.26 5.23 -14.42
N GLN A 48 0.81 5.98 -13.41
CA GLN A 48 0.34 7.36 -13.63
C GLN A 48 1.45 8.29 -14.11
N SER A 49 2.68 8.06 -13.71
CA SER A 49 3.85 8.86 -14.11
C SER A 49 4.80 8.11 -15.04
N ASP A 50 4.46 6.85 -15.38
CA ASP A 50 5.29 5.99 -16.23
C ASP A 50 6.68 5.77 -15.66
N GLU A 51 6.77 5.55 -14.35
CA GLU A 51 8.03 5.35 -13.64
C GLU A 51 8.12 3.95 -13.05
N ARG A 52 9.35 3.42 -13.04
CA ARG A 52 9.67 2.17 -12.34
C ARG A 52 10.82 2.38 -11.39
N ILE A 53 10.63 1.92 -10.15
CA ILE A 53 11.71 1.86 -9.17
C ILE A 53 12.19 0.42 -9.13
N ARG A 54 13.49 0.23 -9.34
CA ARG A 54 14.08 -1.11 -9.34
C ARG A 54 14.97 -1.28 -8.13
N GLY A 55 14.67 -2.33 -7.35
CA GLY A 55 15.50 -2.74 -6.23
C GLY A 55 15.16 -2.06 -4.91
N ARG A 56 15.58 -2.74 -3.84
CA ARG A 56 15.31 -2.29 -2.45
C ARG A 56 15.96 -0.97 -2.12
N ASP A 57 17.19 -0.77 -2.57
CA ASP A 57 17.95 0.44 -2.23
C ASP A 57 17.33 1.69 -2.86
N ASN A 58 16.92 1.59 -4.11
CA ASN A 58 16.24 2.70 -4.78
C ASN A 58 14.89 3.00 -4.13
N TYR A 59 14.17 1.97 -3.74
CA TYR A 59 12.88 2.16 -3.05
C TYR A 59 13.08 2.87 -1.71
N SER A 60 14.05 2.43 -0.92
CA SER A 60 14.37 3.07 0.37
C SER A 60 14.81 4.52 0.18
N ALA A 61 15.69 4.77 -0.78
CA ALA A 61 16.19 6.10 -1.07
C ALA A 61 15.07 7.04 -1.52
N MET A 62 14.15 6.55 -2.35
CA MET A 62 13.01 7.35 -2.79
C MET A 62 12.15 7.78 -1.60
N ASN A 63 11.86 6.87 -0.69
CA ASN A 63 11.07 7.20 0.49
C ASN A 63 11.80 8.17 1.44
N GLU A 64 13.12 7.99 1.61
CA GLU A 64 13.93 8.85 2.48
C GLU A 64 14.06 10.26 1.92
N GLN A 65 14.11 10.39 0.60
CA GLN A 65 14.33 11.67 -0.09
C GLN A 65 13.04 12.38 -0.46
N TYR A 66 11.89 11.72 -0.31
CA TYR A 66 10.62 12.34 -0.65
C TYR A 66 10.36 13.54 0.27
N PRO A 67 10.03 14.72 -0.30
CA PRO A 67 9.82 15.92 0.52
C PRO A 67 8.71 15.73 1.53
N ALA A 68 9.02 15.91 2.80
CA ALA A 68 8.07 15.75 3.89
C ALA A 68 8.13 16.93 4.84
N HIS A 69 6.99 17.28 5.43
CA HIS A 69 6.87 18.33 6.44
C HIS A 69 6.93 17.77 7.85
N GLY A 70 6.95 16.44 7.98
CA GLY A 70 6.99 15.74 9.25
C GLY A 70 7.04 14.25 9.03
N ARG A 71 6.86 13.51 10.11
CA ARG A 71 6.83 12.05 10.08
C ARG A 71 5.65 11.57 9.24
N TRP A 72 5.89 10.61 8.38
CA TRP A 72 4.83 9.97 7.59
C TRP A 72 4.00 9.05 8.48
N ARG A 73 2.68 9.13 8.33
CA ARG A 73 1.72 8.23 8.96
C ARG A 73 0.94 7.50 7.89
N PHE A 74 0.75 6.21 8.11
CA PHE A 74 0.08 5.32 7.17
C PHE A 74 -1.10 4.68 7.89
N ILE A 75 -2.31 4.90 7.39
CA ILE A 75 -3.52 4.30 7.94
C ILE A 75 -4.00 3.28 6.92
N VAL A 76 -3.90 2.00 7.25
CA VAL A 76 -4.36 0.93 6.40
C VAL A 76 -5.88 0.87 6.50
N ASN A 77 -6.56 1.23 5.41
CA ASN A 77 -8.01 1.20 5.35
C ASN A 77 -8.50 -0.21 5.03
N ARG A 78 -7.78 -0.92 4.16
CA ARG A 78 -8.17 -2.24 3.73
C ARG A 78 -7.00 -2.98 3.09
N ILE A 79 -6.90 -4.28 3.36
CA ILE A 79 -6.04 -5.21 2.64
C ILE A 79 -6.88 -6.43 2.31
N VAL A 80 -6.87 -6.83 1.05
CA VAL A 80 -7.52 -8.04 0.57
C VAL A 80 -6.55 -8.82 -0.31
N GLY A 81 -6.66 -10.14 -0.32
CA GLY A 81 -5.77 -10.92 -1.16
C GLY A 81 -5.84 -12.42 -0.91
N ASN A 82 -4.89 -13.12 -1.51
CA ASN A 82 -4.72 -14.56 -1.38
C ASN A 82 -3.27 -14.85 -0.98
N ASP A 83 -2.78 -16.07 -1.22
CA ASP A 83 -1.42 -16.43 -0.83
C ASP A 83 -0.35 -15.79 -1.72
N ASN A 84 -0.70 -15.34 -2.91
CA ASN A 84 0.26 -14.84 -3.91
C ASN A 84 0.12 -13.34 -4.19
N GLU A 85 -1.05 -12.78 -3.98
CA GLU A 85 -1.34 -11.38 -4.33
C GLU A 85 -2.16 -10.72 -3.24
N ALA A 86 -1.94 -9.43 -3.07
CA ALA A 86 -2.75 -8.63 -2.17
C ALA A 86 -2.88 -7.21 -2.71
N VAL A 87 -3.96 -6.56 -2.33
CA VAL A 87 -4.23 -5.17 -2.66
C VAL A 87 -4.46 -4.42 -1.36
N SER A 88 -3.84 -3.26 -1.22
CA SER A 88 -4.06 -2.40 -0.06
C SER A 88 -4.54 -1.02 -0.47
N ASP A 89 -5.34 -0.43 0.40
CA ASP A 89 -5.83 0.93 0.32
C ASP A 89 -5.37 1.62 1.59
N VAL A 90 -4.49 2.61 1.46
CA VAL A 90 -3.81 3.24 2.60
C VAL A 90 -3.90 4.76 2.50
N SER A 91 -4.31 5.40 3.58
CA SER A 91 -4.26 6.85 3.70
C SER A 91 -2.89 7.26 4.22
N VAL A 92 -2.26 8.24 3.58
CA VAL A 92 -0.89 8.67 3.86
C VAL A 92 -0.86 10.16 4.15
N THR A 93 -0.20 10.55 5.22
CA THR A 93 -0.06 11.98 5.56
C THR A 93 1.24 12.23 6.30
N ASP A 94 1.83 13.42 6.08
CA ASP A 94 2.96 13.92 6.88
C ASP A 94 2.51 15.03 7.87
N GLY A 95 1.19 15.20 8.02
CA GLY A 95 0.59 16.23 8.83
C GLY A 95 0.16 17.45 8.01
N VAL A 96 0.69 17.62 6.80
CA VAL A 96 0.36 18.72 5.88
C VAL A 96 -0.19 18.16 4.57
N GLN A 97 0.57 17.28 3.94
CA GLN A 97 0.15 16.59 2.73
C GLN A 97 -0.77 15.43 3.08
N GLN A 98 -1.76 15.19 2.23
CA GLN A 98 -2.64 14.04 2.36
C GLN A 98 -2.72 13.33 1.02
N ALA A 99 -2.56 12.03 1.03
CA ALA A 99 -2.60 11.21 -0.17
C ALA A 99 -3.27 9.87 0.12
N ARG A 100 -3.58 9.16 -0.95
CA ARG A 100 -4.12 7.81 -0.89
C ARG A 100 -3.27 6.92 -1.79
N ALA A 101 -2.84 5.78 -1.27
CA ALA A 101 -2.10 4.81 -2.05
C ALA A 101 -2.96 3.58 -2.25
N VAL A 102 -3.16 3.19 -3.50
CA VAL A 102 -3.79 1.92 -3.86
C VAL A 102 -2.70 1.07 -4.49
N SER A 103 -2.34 0.00 -3.81
CA SER A 103 -1.14 -0.78 -4.15
C SER A 103 -1.50 -2.24 -4.37
N PHE A 104 -0.98 -2.78 -5.47
CA PHE A 104 -1.15 -4.18 -5.86
C PHE A 104 0.19 -4.86 -5.68
N PHE A 105 0.22 -5.93 -4.89
CA PHE A 105 1.44 -6.64 -4.52
C PHE A 105 1.43 -8.05 -5.07
N THR A 106 2.56 -8.49 -5.60
CA THR A 106 2.81 -9.89 -5.90
C THR A 106 3.84 -10.41 -4.90
N VAL A 107 3.52 -11.51 -4.25
CA VAL A 107 4.35 -12.10 -3.18
C VAL A 107 4.79 -13.49 -3.61
N ARG A 108 6.06 -13.81 -3.39
CA ARG A 108 6.64 -15.10 -3.67
C ARG A 108 7.68 -15.43 -2.61
N ASP A 109 7.59 -16.63 -2.04
CA ASP A 109 8.53 -17.07 -0.99
C ASP A 109 8.65 -16.08 0.18
N GLY A 110 7.51 -15.51 0.59
CA GLY A 110 7.46 -14.61 1.74
C GLY A 110 7.99 -13.20 1.46
N LYS A 111 8.27 -12.87 0.20
CA LYS A 111 8.80 -11.56 -0.20
C LYS A 111 7.93 -10.93 -1.26
N ILE A 112 7.86 -9.60 -1.22
CA ILE A 112 7.20 -8.83 -2.29
C ILE A 112 8.16 -8.75 -3.47
N VAL A 113 7.75 -9.30 -4.60
CA VAL A 113 8.56 -9.29 -5.82
C VAL A 113 8.18 -8.12 -6.73
N ASN A 114 6.94 -7.66 -6.63
CA ASN A 114 6.43 -6.61 -7.51
C ASN A 114 5.32 -5.83 -6.82
N MET A 115 5.34 -4.52 -7.04
CA MET A 115 4.23 -3.63 -6.67
C MET A 115 3.82 -2.83 -7.89
N VAL A 116 2.51 -2.64 -8.05
CA VAL A 116 1.94 -1.63 -8.95
C VAL A 116 1.12 -0.71 -8.07
N GLU A 117 1.45 0.58 -8.09
CA GLU A 117 0.85 1.51 -7.12
C GLU A 117 0.33 2.75 -7.80
N TYR A 118 -0.87 3.16 -7.37
CA TYR A 118 -1.56 4.33 -7.86
C TYR A 118 -1.76 5.32 -6.72
N TRP A 119 -1.66 6.61 -7.05
CA TRP A 119 -1.88 7.71 -6.13
C TRP A 119 -3.00 8.58 -6.70
N PRO A 120 -4.28 8.18 -6.51
CA PRO A 120 -5.40 8.92 -7.10
C PRO A 120 -5.52 10.32 -6.49
N ASP A 121 -5.67 11.30 -7.35
CA ASP A 121 -5.92 12.70 -6.96
C ASP A 121 -7.41 12.97 -6.90
N LYS A 122 -7.80 13.86 -6.01
CA LYS A 122 -9.16 14.39 -5.99
C LYS A 122 -9.39 15.28 -7.21
N PHE A 123 -10.60 15.27 -7.71
CA PHE A 123 -10.99 16.16 -8.79
C PHE A 123 -12.43 16.64 -8.57
N THR A 124 -12.77 17.77 -9.23
CA THR A 124 -14.11 18.36 -9.14
C THR A 124 -15.11 17.49 -9.89
N ALA A 125 -16.24 17.22 -9.25
CA ALA A 125 -17.32 16.47 -9.89
C ALA A 125 -17.84 17.17 -11.12
N GLN A 126 -18.17 16.40 -12.16
CA GLN A 126 -18.67 16.94 -13.41
C GLN A 126 -20.13 17.39 -13.27
N GLU A 127 -20.45 18.55 -13.84
CA GLU A 127 -21.79 19.13 -13.78
C GLU A 127 -22.86 18.28 -14.47
N ASN A 128 -22.48 17.56 -15.55
CA ASN A 128 -23.44 16.78 -16.33
C ASN A 128 -24.11 15.64 -15.58
N ARG A 129 -23.58 15.22 -14.43
CA ARG A 129 -24.15 14.16 -13.62
C ARG A 129 -24.66 14.61 -12.26
N LYS A 130 -24.63 15.90 -11.99
CA LYS A 130 -24.99 16.48 -10.70
C LYS A 130 -26.37 16.06 -10.21
N HIS A 131 -27.33 15.91 -11.12
CA HIS A 131 -28.70 15.52 -10.79
C HIS A 131 -28.86 14.04 -10.45
N LEU A 132 -27.81 13.22 -10.65
CA LEU A 132 -27.83 11.78 -10.44
C LEU A 132 -27.00 11.33 -9.25
N VAL A 133 -26.24 12.25 -8.64
CA VAL A 133 -25.27 11.90 -7.59
C VAL A 133 -25.44 12.81 -6.38
N GLU A 134 -24.93 12.36 -5.25
CA GLU A 134 -24.87 13.15 -4.02
C GLU A 134 -23.47 13.07 -3.43
N LYS A 135 -23.16 13.95 -2.52
CA LYS A 135 -21.88 13.94 -1.82
C LYS A 135 -21.78 12.72 -0.92
N ILE A 136 -20.59 12.12 -0.86
CA ILE A 136 -20.33 10.94 -0.01
C ILE A 136 -20.44 11.32 1.48
N GLY A 137 -20.01 12.52 1.83
CA GLY A 137 -20.01 12.94 3.22
C GLY A 137 -20.19 14.45 3.37
N PRO A 138 -20.23 14.93 4.61
CA PRO A 138 -20.40 16.34 4.91
C PRO A 138 -19.28 17.21 4.38
#